data_f1ecc2a47a506a90b68b1997600f2537
#
_entry.id   f1ecc2a47a506a90b68b1997600f2537
#
_cell.length_a   1.000
_cell.length_b   1.000
_cell.length_c   1.000
_cell.angle_alpha   90.00
_cell.angle_beta   90.00
_cell.angle_gamma   90.00
#
_symmetry.space_group_name_H-M   'P 1'
#
loop_
_entity.id
_entity.type
_entity.pdbx_description
1 polymer ?
#
loop_
_entity_poly.entity_id
_entity_poly.type
_entity_poly.pdbx_seq_one_letter_code
_entity_poly.pdbx_strand_id
1 'polypeptide(L)'
;MHRHIPNFLTCCNLVCGCLGIVALIEGKEIPSAYFVWAACIFDFLDGFAARLLKISSPIGKELDSLADMVSFGVLPALWMYTTISALLKYTIISVDGTFAFLPYAGLLIAVASALRLAIFNLDETQSDSFKGLPTPANALFITAIPFLDALFFDFVHSPLALAIICVVSSLLLVSRIDLFALKFKNFSWSDNKIRFTFLLIAVLLLAVFRLAALPLIILSYIALSLGVRMFSK
;
A
#
# COMPACT_ATOMS: atom_id res chain seq x y z
N MET A 1 -28.74 -9.18 -11.98
CA MET A 1 -27.93 -7.96 -12.17
C MET A 1 -27.04 -7.65 -10.96
N HIS A 2 -27.56 -7.61 -9.72
CA HIS A 2 -26.77 -7.27 -8.53
C HIS A 2 -25.58 -8.19 -8.23
N ARG A 3 -25.59 -9.43 -8.70
CA ARG A 3 -24.56 -10.45 -8.44
C ARG A 3 -23.19 -10.12 -9.07
N HIS A 4 -23.14 -9.22 -10.04
CA HIS A 4 -21.90 -8.83 -10.74
C HIS A 4 -21.31 -7.50 -10.28
N ILE A 5 -21.98 -6.80 -9.34
CA ILE A 5 -21.53 -5.49 -8.85
C ILE A 5 -20.13 -5.54 -8.21
N PRO A 6 -19.84 -6.52 -7.31
CA PRO A 6 -18.49 -6.60 -6.74
C PRO A 6 -17.41 -6.77 -7.81
N ASN A 7 -17.59 -7.75 -8.71
CA ASN A 7 -16.61 -8.00 -9.78
C ASN A 7 -16.44 -6.79 -10.72
N PHE A 8 -17.49 -6.01 -10.96
CA PHE A 8 -17.39 -4.77 -11.74
C PHE A 8 -16.51 -3.74 -11.02
N LEU A 9 -16.66 -3.57 -9.69
CA LEU A 9 -15.83 -2.68 -8.89
C LEU A 9 -14.36 -3.16 -8.87
N THR A 10 -14.14 -4.47 -8.76
CA THR A 10 -12.79 -5.05 -8.88
C THR A 10 -12.18 -4.77 -10.26
N CYS A 11 -12.98 -4.85 -11.35
CA CYS A 11 -12.50 -4.41 -12.67
C CYS A 11 -12.17 -2.91 -12.71
N CYS A 12 -12.91 -2.05 -12.01
CA CYS A 12 -12.58 -0.64 -11.90
C CYS A 12 -11.26 -0.42 -11.15
N ASN A 13 -10.98 -1.20 -10.06
CA ASN A 13 -9.69 -1.24 -9.40
C ASN A 13 -8.57 -1.55 -10.41
N LEU A 14 -8.72 -2.64 -11.18
CA LEU A 14 -7.75 -3.03 -12.21
C LEU A 14 -7.52 -1.94 -13.26
N VAL A 15 -8.60 -1.33 -13.77
CA VAL A 15 -8.52 -0.24 -14.75
C VAL A 15 -7.76 0.96 -14.18
N CYS A 16 -8.00 1.33 -12.92
CA CYS A 16 -7.22 2.37 -12.25
C CYS A 16 -5.73 2.00 -12.19
N GLY A 17 -5.38 0.75 -11.86
CA GLY A 17 -4.00 0.28 -11.88
C GLY A 17 -3.35 0.42 -13.27
N CYS A 18 -4.05 0.01 -14.32
CA CYS A 18 -3.59 0.14 -15.71
C CYS A 18 -3.41 1.60 -16.13
N LEU A 19 -4.37 2.47 -15.79
CA LEU A 19 -4.28 3.91 -16.08
C LEU A 19 -3.14 4.57 -15.30
N GLY A 20 -2.90 4.14 -14.08
CA GLY A 20 -1.75 4.58 -13.28
C GLY A 20 -0.42 4.22 -13.94
N ILE A 21 -0.29 3.01 -14.50
CA ILE A 21 0.90 2.58 -15.25
C ILE A 21 1.07 3.43 -16.50
N VAL A 22 0.00 3.68 -17.25
CA VAL A 22 0.05 4.54 -18.45
C VAL A 22 0.50 5.95 -18.07
N ALA A 23 -0.10 6.54 -17.02
CA ALA A 23 0.31 7.87 -16.54
C ALA A 23 1.80 7.91 -16.14
N LEU A 24 2.31 6.84 -15.51
CA LEU A 24 3.71 6.73 -15.13
C LEU A 24 4.63 6.66 -16.35
N ILE A 25 4.27 5.89 -17.39
CA ILE A 25 5.02 5.81 -18.66
C ILE A 25 5.06 7.18 -19.35
N GLU A 26 3.99 7.98 -19.22
CA GLU A 26 3.94 9.34 -19.73
C GLU A 26 4.71 10.37 -18.87
N GLY A 27 5.40 9.93 -17.82
CA GLY A 27 6.12 10.79 -16.88
C GLY A 27 5.24 11.59 -15.94
N LYS A 28 3.99 11.17 -15.73
CA LYS A 28 3.00 11.81 -14.85
C LYS A 28 2.93 11.08 -13.50
N GLU A 29 3.94 11.23 -12.65
CA GLU A 29 4.05 10.51 -11.36
C GLU A 29 2.88 10.85 -10.41
N ILE A 30 2.55 12.14 -10.22
CA ILE A 30 1.47 12.54 -9.30
C ILE A 30 0.09 12.02 -9.76
N PRO A 31 -0.35 12.17 -11.04
CA PRO A 31 -1.54 11.49 -11.53
C PRO A 31 -1.52 9.97 -11.33
N SER A 32 -0.37 9.32 -11.54
CA SER A 32 -0.20 7.89 -11.29
C SER A 32 -0.51 7.52 -9.84
N ALA A 33 -0.03 8.30 -8.85
CA ALA A 33 -0.34 8.11 -7.44
C ALA A 33 -1.86 8.22 -7.16
N TYR A 34 -2.55 9.18 -7.77
CA TYR A 34 -4.00 9.31 -7.60
C TYR A 34 -4.78 8.11 -8.15
N PHE A 35 -4.30 7.46 -9.21
CA PHE A 35 -4.90 6.22 -9.71
C PHE A 35 -4.74 5.07 -8.71
N VAL A 36 -3.60 4.95 -8.00
CA VAL A 36 -3.45 3.99 -6.90
C VAL A 36 -4.48 4.25 -5.80
N TRP A 37 -4.69 5.52 -5.44
CA TRP A 37 -5.64 5.88 -4.39
C TRP A 37 -7.09 5.62 -4.81
N ALA A 38 -7.43 5.88 -6.07
CA ALA A 38 -8.73 5.52 -6.63
C ALA A 38 -8.92 3.99 -6.65
N ALA A 39 -7.89 3.23 -7.00
CA ALA A 39 -7.90 1.77 -6.94
C ALA A 39 -8.19 1.27 -5.52
N CYS A 40 -7.58 1.86 -4.47
CA CYS A 40 -7.88 1.52 -3.06
C CYS A 40 -9.35 1.77 -2.70
N ILE A 41 -9.98 2.82 -3.26
CA ILE A 41 -11.40 3.08 -3.03
C ILE A 41 -12.26 1.99 -3.68
N PHE A 42 -11.95 1.59 -4.92
CA PHE A 42 -12.70 0.54 -5.60
C PHE A 42 -12.54 -0.83 -4.96
N ASP A 43 -11.32 -1.18 -4.50
CA ASP A 43 -11.04 -2.38 -3.71
C ASP A 43 -11.85 -2.42 -2.41
N PHE A 44 -11.88 -1.32 -1.66
CA PHE A 44 -12.72 -1.23 -0.47
C PHE A 44 -14.21 -1.40 -0.79
N LEU A 45 -14.68 -0.77 -1.89
CA LEU A 45 -16.09 -0.79 -2.29
C LEU A 45 -16.52 -2.18 -2.78
N ASP A 46 -15.67 -2.94 -3.48
CA ASP A 46 -16.03 -4.29 -3.94
C ASP A 46 -16.18 -5.26 -2.77
N GLY A 47 -15.24 -5.25 -1.82
CA GLY A 47 -15.35 -6.03 -0.59
C GLY A 47 -16.54 -5.59 0.28
N PHE A 48 -16.87 -4.30 0.32
CA PHE A 48 -18.08 -3.81 1.00
C PHE A 48 -19.35 -4.28 0.30
N ALA A 49 -19.42 -4.15 -1.03
CA ALA A 49 -20.57 -4.59 -1.83
C ALA A 49 -20.78 -6.12 -1.74
N ALA A 50 -19.69 -6.91 -1.78
CA ALA A 50 -19.76 -8.36 -1.62
C ALA A 50 -20.38 -8.76 -0.28
N ARG A 51 -19.95 -8.12 0.81
CA ARG A 51 -20.51 -8.36 2.16
C ARG A 51 -21.96 -7.90 2.28
N LEU A 52 -22.28 -6.71 1.78
CA LEU A 52 -23.65 -6.15 1.84
C LEU A 52 -24.66 -7.03 1.06
N LEU A 53 -24.28 -7.48 -0.12
CA LEU A 53 -25.10 -8.30 -0.98
C LEU A 53 -25.05 -9.81 -0.61
N LYS A 54 -24.20 -10.19 0.36
CA LYS A 54 -23.96 -11.58 0.77
C LYS A 54 -23.56 -12.47 -0.42
N ILE A 55 -22.73 -11.94 -1.33
CA ILE A 55 -22.24 -12.60 -2.51
C ILE A 55 -20.78 -12.97 -2.29
N SER A 56 -20.46 -14.25 -2.48
CA SER A 56 -19.09 -14.75 -2.55
C SER A 56 -18.98 -15.65 -3.77
N SER A 57 -17.93 -15.49 -4.55
CA SER A 57 -17.65 -16.37 -5.68
C SER A 57 -16.14 -16.66 -5.77
N PRO A 58 -15.74 -17.91 -6.12
CA PRO A 58 -14.32 -18.23 -6.30
C PRO A 58 -13.64 -17.30 -7.32
N ILE A 59 -14.30 -17.03 -8.45
CA ILE A 59 -13.77 -16.12 -9.49
C ILE A 59 -13.62 -14.69 -8.99
N GLY A 60 -14.49 -14.22 -8.09
CA GLY A 60 -14.38 -12.89 -7.50
C GLY A 60 -13.12 -12.76 -6.63
N LYS A 61 -12.80 -13.77 -5.83
CA LYS A 61 -11.60 -13.81 -5.00
C LYS A 61 -10.31 -13.79 -5.83
N GLU A 62 -10.27 -14.56 -6.91
CA GLU A 62 -9.11 -14.59 -7.81
C GLU A 62 -8.96 -13.27 -8.59
N LEU A 63 -10.08 -12.72 -9.08
CA LEU A 63 -10.09 -11.45 -9.80
C LEU A 63 -9.59 -10.29 -8.93
N ASP A 64 -10.01 -10.25 -7.66
CA ASP A 64 -9.58 -9.31 -6.65
C ASP A 64 -8.04 -9.35 -6.48
N SER A 65 -7.49 -10.53 -6.25
CA SER A 65 -6.04 -10.70 -6.12
C SER A 65 -5.25 -10.31 -7.38
N LEU A 66 -5.80 -10.57 -8.57
CA LEU A 66 -5.18 -10.16 -9.83
C LEU A 66 -5.24 -8.65 -10.04
N ALA A 67 -6.35 -8.00 -9.69
CA ALA A 67 -6.50 -6.56 -9.72
C ALA A 67 -5.52 -5.88 -8.74
N ASP A 68 -5.47 -6.38 -7.51
CA ASP A 68 -4.56 -5.90 -6.47
C ASP A 68 -3.09 -6.06 -6.86
N MET A 69 -2.75 -7.16 -7.53
CA MET A 69 -1.38 -7.37 -8.02
C MET A 69 -0.95 -6.26 -8.99
N VAL A 70 -1.84 -5.82 -9.88
CA VAL A 70 -1.55 -4.74 -10.82
C VAL A 70 -1.52 -3.39 -10.11
N SER A 71 -2.57 -3.07 -9.35
CA SER A 71 -2.76 -1.74 -8.75
C SER A 71 -1.86 -1.46 -7.55
N PHE A 72 -1.58 -2.49 -6.73
CA PHE A 72 -0.86 -2.34 -5.46
C PHE A 72 0.47 -3.10 -5.42
N GLY A 73 0.76 -3.94 -6.43
CA GLY A 73 2.04 -4.61 -6.59
C GLY A 73 2.88 -3.98 -7.69
N VAL A 74 2.45 -4.13 -8.94
CA VAL A 74 3.22 -3.73 -10.14
C VAL A 74 3.35 -2.22 -10.25
N LEU A 75 2.25 -1.49 -10.12
CA LEU A 75 2.25 -0.03 -10.27
C LEU A 75 3.19 0.68 -9.27
N PRO A 76 3.12 0.45 -7.94
CA PRO A 76 4.05 1.08 -7.01
C PRO A 76 5.50 0.58 -7.18
N ALA A 77 5.72 -0.65 -7.64
CA ALA A 77 7.05 -1.15 -7.97
C ALA A 77 7.68 -0.38 -9.13
N LEU A 78 6.94 -0.18 -10.22
CA LEU A 78 7.37 0.61 -11.37
C LEU A 78 7.53 2.09 -11.00
N TRP A 79 6.66 2.60 -10.13
CA TRP A 79 6.74 3.96 -9.63
C TRP A 79 8.07 4.22 -8.93
N MET A 80 8.50 3.34 -8.01
CA MET A 80 9.80 3.44 -7.35
C MET A 80 10.96 3.25 -8.31
N TYR A 81 10.85 2.31 -9.27
CA TYR A 81 11.85 2.11 -10.30
C TYR A 81 12.09 3.39 -11.12
N THR A 82 11.02 4.04 -11.60
CA THR A 82 11.13 5.26 -12.41
C THR A 82 11.64 6.43 -11.60
N THR A 83 11.15 6.63 -10.37
CA THR A 83 11.58 7.71 -9.49
C THR A 83 13.06 7.59 -9.14
N ILE A 84 13.54 6.41 -8.70
CA ILE A 84 14.95 6.19 -8.39
C ILE A 84 15.81 6.36 -9.65
N SER A 85 15.35 5.87 -10.81
CA SER A 85 16.06 6.04 -12.09
C SER A 85 16.18 7.51 -12.48
N ALA A 86 15.12 8.31 -12.29
CA ALA A 86 15.14 9.73 -12.56
C ALA A 86 16.12 10.46 -11.64
N LEU A 87 16.09 10.21 -10.34
CA LEU A 87 16.97 10.82 -9.36
C LEU A 87 18.45 10.49 -9.66
N LEU A 88 18.78 9.27 -10.04
CA LEU A 88 20.15 8.89 -10.42
C LEU A 88 20.66 9.63 -11.65
N LYS A 89 19.79 9.96 -12.61
CA LYS A 89 20.18 10.75 -13.80
C LYS A 89 20.58 12.19 -13.46
N TYR A 90 20.00 12.75 -12.38
CA TYR A 90 20.28 14.12 -11.94
C TYR A 90 21.41 14.20 -10.90
N THR A 91 21.86 13.07 -10.33
CA THR A 91 22.88 13.04 -9.28
C THR A 91 24.24 12.63 -9.89
N ILE A 92 25.32 13.32 -9.51
CA ILE A 92 26.70 13.07 -9.96
C ILE A 92 27.16 11.62 -9.64
N ILE A 93 26.50 10.95 -8.70
CA ILE A 93 26.75 9.55 -8.28
C ILE A 93 26.57 8.55 -9.45
N SER A 94 25.86 8.93 -10.51
CA SER A 94 25.63 8.06 -11.68
C SER A 94 26.84 7.90 -12.60
N VAL A 95 27.91 8.69 -12.42
CA VAL A 95 29.04 8.71 -13.36
C VAL A 95 29.84 7.41 -13.35
N ASP A 96 29.91 6.71 -12.22
CA ASP A 96 30.73 5.50 -12.07
C ASP A 96 29.96 4.17 -12.24
N GLY A 97 28.66 4.20 -12.55
CA GLY A 97 27.84 2.99 -12.71
C GLY A 97 27.61 2.16 -11.44
N THR A 98 28.25 2.51 -10.33
CA THR A 98 28.24 1.74 -9.05
C THR A 98 26.84 1.56 -8.48
N PHE A 99 25.94 2.52 -8.70
CA PHE A 99 24.57 2.52 -8.16
C PHE A 99 23.49 2.27 -9.22
N ALA A 100 23.88 1.87 -10.44
CA ALA A 100 22.95 1.63 -11.55
C ALA A 100 21.88 0.55 -11.25
N PHE A 101 22.12 -0.31 -10.24
CA PHE A 101 21.18 -1.36 -9.84
C PHE A 101 20.10 -0.89 -8.84
N LEU A 102 20.25 0.27 -8.18
CA LEU A 102 19.30 0.74 -7.15
C LEU A 102 17.83 0.79 -7.62
N PRO A 103 17.51 1.23 -8.85
CA PRO A 103 16.11 1.26 -9.32
C PRO A 103 15.42 -0.10 -9.26
N TYR A 104 16.18 -1.18 -9.50
CA TYR A 104 15.64 -2.54 -9.51
C TYR A 104 15.15 -2.99 -8.12
N ALA A 105 15.56 -2.32 -7.04
CA ALA A 105 14.99 -2.55 -5.71
C ALA A 105 13.46 -2.33 -5.68
N GLY A 106 12.94 -1.42 -6.52
CA GLY A 106 11.50 -1.22 -6.70
C GLY A 106 10.76 -2.50 -7.08
N LEU A 107 11.36 -3.35 -7.92
CA LEU A 107 10.72 -4.59 -8.39
C LEU A 107 10.52 -5.61 -7.27
N LEU A 108 11.26 -5.52 -6.16
CA LEU A 108 11.06 -6.37 -4.98
C LEU A 108 9.65 -6.18 -4.39
N ILE A 109 9.07 -4.97 -4.51
CA ILE A 109 7.71 -4.69 -4.07
C ILE A 109 6.70 -5.55 -4.83
N ALA A 110 6.85 -5.69 -6.16
CA ALA A 110 5.96 -6.53 -6.97
C ALA A 110 6.07 -8.00 -6.56
N VAL A 111 7.31 -8.52 -6.39
CA VAL A 111 7.54 -9.92 -5.98
C VAL A 111 6.95 -10.18 -4.59
N ALA A 112 7.21 -9.29 -3.63
CA ALA A 112 6.70 -9.42 -2.27
C ALA A 112 5.16 -9.32 -2.21
N SER A 113 4.57 -8.44 -3.03
CA SER A 113 3.10 -8.31 -3.16
C SER A 113 2.47 -9.58 -3.72
N ALA A 114 3.06 -10.18 -4.77
CA ALA A 114 2.59 -11.44 -5.33
C ALA A 114 2.62 -12.57 -4.29
N LEU A 115 3.75 -12.72 -3.58
CA LEU A 115 3.88 -13.71 -2.50
C LEU A 115 2.86 -13.49 -1.39
N ARG A 116 2.67 -12.24 -0.97
CA ARG A 116 1.70 -11.90 0.07
C ARG A 116 0.28 -12.23 -0.33
N LEU A 117 -0.15 -11.86 -1.55
CA LEU A 117 -1.49 -12.15 -2.05
C LEU A 117 -1.71 -13.67 -2.16
N ALA A 118 -0.72 -14.41 -2.65
CA ALA A 118 -0.79 -15.87 -2.74
C ALA A 118 -0.92 -16.51 -1.34
N ILE A 119 -0.10 -16.08 -0.35
CA ILE A 119 -0.17 -16.57 1.02
C ILE A 119 -1.53 -16.22 1.65
N PHE A 120 -2.03 -14.99 1.45
CA PHE A 120 -3.31 -14.56 1.98
C PHE A 120 -4.48 -15.38 1.43
N ASN A 121 -4.43 -15.76 0.15
CA ASN A 121 -5.47 -16.58 -0.48
C ASN A 121 -5.52 -18.00 0.07
N LEU A 122 -4.41 -18.53 0.55
CA LEU A 122 -4.30 -19.88 1.12
C LEU A 122 -4.54 -19.93 2.63
N ASP A 123 -4.37 -18.81 3.35
CA ASP A 123 -4.48 -18.77 4.82
C ASP A 123 -5.90 -18.45 5.26
N GLU A 124 -6.65 -19.48 5.65
CA GLU A 124 -8.02 -19.36 6.18
C GLU A 124 -8.06 -18.81 7.63
N THR A 125 -6.91 -18.63 8.29
CA THR A 125 -6.85 -18.25 9.71
C THR A 125 -6.85 -16.73 9.94
N GLN A 126 -6.70 -15.91 8.90
CA GLN A 126 -6.60 -14.44 8.99
C GLN A 126 -7.96 -13.74 9.08
N SER A 127 -8.75 -14.04 10.13
CA SER A 127 -10.06 -13.38 10.33
C SER A 127 -9.99 -12.09 11.14
N ASP A 128 -9.15 -12.04 12.17
CA ASP A 128 -9.11 -10.96 13.18
C ASP A 128 -7.80 -10.14 13.20
N SER A 129 -6.73 -10.62 12.57
CA SER A 129 -5.45 -9.94 12.41
C SER A 129 -4.90 -10.18 11.00
N PHE A 130 -4.10 -9.24 10.50
CA PHE A 130 -3.38 -9.40 9.25
C PHE A 130 -1.93 -9.74 9.55
N LYS A 131 -1.39 -10.77 8.89
CA LYS A 131 0.04 -11.07 8.93
C LYS A 131 0.73 -10.27 7.81
N GLY A 132 1.68 -9.42 8.20
CA GLY A 132 2.39 -8.52 7.29
C GLY A 132 1.59 -7.30 6.83
N LEU A 133 2.28 -6.36 6.19
CA LEU A 133 1.67 -5.12 5.71
C LEU A 133 0.69 -5.40 4.55
N PRO A 134 -0.56 -4.90 4.59
CA PRO A 134 -1.49 -5.01 3.46
C PRO A 134 -0.95 -4.36 2.17
N THR A 135 -1.15 -5.01 1.01
CA THR A 135 -0.69 -4.47 -0.29
C THR A 135 -1.25 -3.08 -0.60
N PRO A 136 -2.54 -2.76 -0.35
CA PRO A 136 -3.04 -1.40 -0.54
C PRO A 136 -2.37 -0.38 0.39
N ALA A 137 -2.10 -0.75 1.65
CA ALA A 137 -1.43 0.13 2.61
C ALA A 137 0.02 0.44 2.17
N ASN A 138 0.75 -0.58 1.69
CA ASN A 138 2.09 -0.37 1.13
C ASN A 138 2.07 0.52 -0.11
N ALA A 139 1.11 0.30 -1.02
CA ALA A 139 0.95 1.11 -2.23
C ALA A 139 0.66 2.58 -1.91
N LEU A 140 -0.25 2.85 -0.94
CA LEU A 140 -0.52 4.19 -0.43
C LEU A 140 0.73 4.83 0.19
N PHE A 141 1.50 4.07 0.98
CA PHE A 141 2.75 4.54 1.59
C PHE A 141 3.74 4.99 0.50
N ILE A 142 4.04 4.10 -0.46
CA ILE A 142 5.01 4.33 -1.52
C ILE A 142 4.62 5.54 -2.38
N THR A 143 3.39 5.58 -2.88
CA THR A 143 2.94 6.62 -3.82
C THR A 143 2.65 7.96 -3.17
N ALA A 144 2.60 8.02 -1.84
CA ALA A 144 2.48 9.26 -1.10
C ALA A 144 3.84 9.85 -0.64
N ILE A 145 4.97 9.16 -0.86
CA ILE A 145 6.32 9.66 -0.51
C ILE A 145 6.61 11.06 -1.07
N PRO A 146 6.27 11.42 -2.33
CA PRO A 146 6.55 12.75 -2.85
C PRO A 146 5.90 13.89 -2.06
N PHE A 147 4.79 13.64 -1.41
CA PHE A 147 4.11 14.65 -0.60
C PHE A 147 4.84 14.94 0.72
N LEU A 148 5.87 14.14 1.08
CA LEU A 148 6.78 14.41 2.19
C LEU A 148 7.88 15.43 1.84
N ASP A 149 7.99 15.85 0.59
CA ASP A 149 9.08 16.71 0.09
C ASP A 149 9.29 17.95 0.96
N ALA A 150 8.22 18.64 1.32
CA ALA A 150 8.28 19.82 2.18
C ALA A 150 8.77 19.56 3.62
N LEU A 151 8.74 18.30 4.08
CA LEU A 151 9.12 17.89 5.44
C LEU A 151 10.50 17.21 5.48
N PHE A 152 10.81 16.43 4.44
CA PHE A 152 11.96 15.52 4.39
C PHE A 152 12.63 15.55 3.00
N PHE A 153 12.98 16.74 2.49
CA PHE A 153 13.53 16.93 1.15
C PHE A 153 14.70 16.01 0.83
N ASP A 154 15.75 16.02 1.64
CA ASP A 154 16.97 15.23 1.38
C ASP A 154 16.68 13.73 1.35
N PHE A 155 15.71 13.27 2.12
CA PHE A 155 15.31 11.87 2.18
C PHE A 155 14.53 11.45 0.93
N VAL A 156 13.56 12.25 0.50
CA VAL A 156 12.72 11.98 -0.68
C VAL A 156 13.56 11.99 -1.96
N HIS A 157 14.62 12.83 -2.01
CA HIS A 157 15.51 12.94 -3.16
C HIS A 157 16.77 12.06 -3.07
N SER A 158 16.86 11.16 -2.09
CA SER A 158 17.96 10.21 -1.96
C SER A 158 17.64 8.87 -2.65
N PRO A 159 18.30 8.51 -3.77
CA PRO A 159 18.10 7.21 -4.44
C PRO A 159 18.34 6.02 -3.50
N LEU A 160 19.37 6.14 -2.63
CA LEU A 160 19.69 5.08 -1.67
C LEU A 160 18.60 4.93 -0.59
N ALA A 161 18.08 6.04 -0.06
CA ALA A 161 17.01 5.99 0.93
C ALA A 161 15.75 5.34 0.33
N LEU A 162 15.38 5.70 -0.91
CA LEU A 162 14.23 5.10 -1.59
C LEU A 162 14.45 3.60 -1.87
N ALA A 163 15.65 3.19 -2.28
CA ALA A 163 15.96 1.78 -2.46
C ALA A 163 15.86 0.99 -1.13
N ILE A 164 16.33 1.57 -0.01
CA ILE A 164 16.16 0.97 1.33
C ILE A 164 14.68 0.84 1.68
N ILE A 165 13.86 1.84 1.39
CA ILE A 165 12.40 1.76 1.57
C ILE A 165 11.82 0.59 0.78
N CYS A 166 12.22 0.39 -0.48
CA CYS A 166 11.75 -0.73 -1.30
C CYS A 166 12.04 -2.08 -0.63
N VAL A 167 13.26 -2.26 -0.12
CA VAL A 167 13.66 -3.49 0.58
C VAL A 167 12.85 -3.67 1.87
N VAL A 168 12.80 -2.63 2.72
CA VAL A 168 12.10 -2.69 4.02
C VAL A 168 10.61 -2.95 3.82
N SER A 169 9.96 -2.25 2.89
CA SER A 169 8.53 -2.45 2.62
C SER A 169 8.25 -3.83 2.04
N SER A 170 9.12 -4.36 1.19
CA SER A 170 9.03 -5.72 0.67
C SER A 170 9.14 -6.77 1.77
N LEU A 171 10.05 -6.58 2.72
CA LEU A 171 10.16 -7.46 3.90
C LEU A 171 8.93 -7.35 4.81
N LEU A 172 8.36 -6.15 4.97
CA LEU A 172 7.14 -5.96 5.76
C LEU A 172 5.93 -6.64 5.12
N LEU A 173 5.81 -6.63 3.79
CA LEU A 173 4.73 -7.31 3.04
C LEU A 173 4.68 -8.81 3.35
N VAL A 174 5.82 -9.49 3.37
CA VAL A 174 5.93 -10.95 3.60
C VAL A 174 6.22 -11.31 5.06
N SER A 175 6.32 -10.33 5.95
CA SER A 175 6.59 -10.57 7.36
C SER A 175 5.43 -11.28 8.05
N ARG A 176 5.73 -12.02 9.14
CA ARG A 176 4.73 -12.63 10.02
C ARG A 176 4.37 -11.73 11.21
N ILE A 177 4.43 -10.42 11.01
CA ILE A 177 4.07 -9.45 12.03
C ILE A 177 2.54 -9.34 12.05
N ASP A 178 1.94 -9.60 13.22
CA ASP A 178 0.50 -9.43 13.40
C ASP A 178 0.19 -7.93 13.50
N LEU A 179 -0.56 -7.43 12.54
CA LEU A 179 -1.07 -6.07 12.51
C LEU A 179 -2.56 -6.09 12.91
N PHE A 180 -2.97 -5.16 13.79
CA PHE A 180 -4.37 -5.13 14.22
C PHE A 180 -5.32 -4.79 13.07
N ALA A 181 -6.42 -5.51 12.96
CA ALA A 181 -7.45 -5.19 11.99
C ALA A 181 -8.30 -4.01 12.45
N LEU A 182 -8.61 -3.08 11.53
CA LEU A 182 -9.55 -1.97 11.77
C LEU A 182 -11.01 -2.43 11.72
N LYS A 183 -11.28 -3.67 12.15
CA LYS A 183 -12.64 -4.23 12.27
C LYS A 183 -13.19 -3.95 13.65
N PHE A 184 -14.33 -3.27 13.73
CA PHE A 184 -15.05 -3.03 14.97
C PHE A 184 -16.09 -4.14 15.19
N LYS A 185 -15.93 -4.92 16.26
CA LYS A 185 -16.94 -5.90 16.71
C LYS A 185 -18.05 -5.23 17.53
N ASN A 186 -17.70 -4.15 18.24
CA ASN A 186 -18.59 -3.27 18.99
C ASN A 186 -17.98 -1.86 19.00
N PHE A 187 -18.73 -0.87 19.51
CA PHE A 187 -18.26 0.51 19.61
C PHE A 187 -17.86 0.89 21.05
N SER A 188 -17.64 -0.07 21.95
CA SER A 188 -17.14 0.18 23.30
C SER A 188 -15.72 0.72 23.24
N TRP A 189 -15.46 1.78 24.01
CA TRP A 189 -14.12 2.36 24.14
C TRP A 189 -13.11 1.37 24.74
N SER A 190 -13.54 0.60 25.76
CA SER A 190 -12.68 -0.37 26.46
C SER A 190 -12.06 -1.39 25.50
N ASP A 191 -12.85 -1.87 24.53
CA ASP A 191 -12.46 -2.96 23.62
C ASP A 191 -11.74 -2.45 22.37
N ASN A 192 -11.84 -1.14 22.08
CA ASN A 192 -11.35 -0.54 20.85
C ASN A 192 -10.37 0.62 21.09
N LYS A 193 -9.76 0.72 22.28
CA LYS A 193 -8.82 1.81 22.63
C LYS A 193 -7.79 2.08 21.54
N ILE A 194 -7.12 1.03 21.06
CA ILE A 194 -6.05 1.14 20.05
C ILE A 194 -6.60 1.63 18.71
N ARG A 195 -7.77 1.12 18.28
CA ARG A 195 -8.42 1.53 17.04
C ARG A 195 -8.84 3.00 17.08
N PHE A 196 -9.44 3.44 18.19
CA PHE A 196 -9.82 4.85 18.38
C PHE A 196 -8.60 5.76 18.49
N THR A 197 -7.55 5.34 19.21
CA THR A 197 -6.29 6.09 19.28
C THR A 197 -5.66 6.23 17.90
N PHE A 198 -5.60 5.15 17.10
CA PHE A 198 -5.11 5.21 15.74
C PHE A 198 -5.94 6.16 14.87
N LEU A 199 -7.27 6.07 14.91
CA LEU A 199 -8.15 6.96 14.15
C LEU A 199 -7.97 8.43 14.55
N LEU A 200 -7.82 8.72 15.84
CA LEU A 200 -7.53 10.07 16.31
C LEU A 200 -6.21 10.59 15.77
N ILE A 201 -5.14 9.78 15.84
CA ILE A 201 -3.83 10.12 15.27
C ILE A 201 -3.95 10.36 13.77
N ALA A 202 -4.65 9.49 13.03
CA ALA A 202 -4.83 9.61 11.59
C ALA A 202 -5.56 10.92 11.22
N VAL A 203 -6.63 11.26 11.94
CA VAL A 203 -7.37 12.53 11.72
C VAL A 203 -6.49 13.74 12.03
N LEU A 204 -5.75 13.74 13.12
CA LEU A 204 -4.84 14.83 13.48
C LEU A 204 -3.73 14.99 12.43
N LEU A 205 -3.12 13.89 11.99
CA LEU A 205 -2.11 13.93 10.94
C LEU A 205 -2.67 14.51 9.63
N LEU A 206 -3.87 14.06 9.20
CA LEU A 206 -4.54 14.59 8.00
C LEU A 206 -4.85 16.08 8.12
N ALA A 207 -5.31 16.54 9.28
CA ALA A 207 -5.62 17.95 9.52
C ALA A 207 -4.37 18.84 9.42
N VAL A 208 -3.22 18.35 9.90
CA VAL A 208 -1.95 19.13 9.94
C VAL A 208 -1.19 19.00 8.62
N PHE A 209 -0.98 17.77 8.12
CA PHE A 209 -0.07 17.46 7.02
C PHE A 209 -0.77 17.19 5.68
N ARG A 210 -2.11 17.18 5.64
CA ARG A 210 -2.88 16.91 4.41
C ARG A 210 -2.43 15.61 3.74
N LEU A 211 -2.02 15.64 2.47
CA LEU A 211 -1.60 14.44 1.73
C LEU A 211 -0.28 13.85 2.22
N ALA A 212 0.62 14.65 2.78
CA ALA A 212 1.84 14.17 3.44
C ALA A 212 1.56 13.32 4.69
N ALA A 213 0.34 13.35 5.21
CA ALA A 213 -0.08 12.51 6.32
C ALA A 213 -0.14 11.01 5.96
N LEU A 214 -0.39 10.65 4.70
CA LEU A 214 -0.61 9.24 4.31
C LEU A 214 0.56 8.33 4.70
N PRO A 215 1.83 8.62 4.36
CA PRO A 215 2.96 7.81 4.82
C PRO A 215 3.07 7.78 6.34
N LEU A 216 2.83 8.92 7.01
CA LEU A 216 2.92 9.02 8.48
C LEU A 216 1.84 8.19 9.18
N ILE A 217 0.64 8.11 8.60
CA ILE A 217 -0.46 7.27 9.09
C ILE A 217 -0.07 5.79 8.99
N ILE A 218 0.50 5.35 7.86
CA ILE A 218 0.93 3.96 7.69
C ILE A 218 2.06 3.62 8.68
N LEU A 219 3.03 4.52 8.87
CA LEU A 219 4.08 4.33 9.87
C LEU A 219 3.51 4.27 11.30
N SER A 220 2.55 5.13 11.64
CA SER A 220 1.89 5.11 12.95
C SER A 220 1.07 3.81 13.16
N TYR A 221 0.43 3.29 12.12
CA TYR A 221 -0.27 2.01 12.15
C TYR A 221 0.68 0.85 12.47
N ILE A 222 1.84 0.80 11.81
CA ILE A 222 2.86 -0.22 12.06
C ILE A 222 3.41 -0.08 13.49
N ALA A 223 3.76 1.15 13.91
CA ALA A 223 4.31 1.40 15.24
C ALA A 223 3.34 1.02 16.36
N LEU A 224 2.06 1.39 16.25
CA LEU A 224 1.04 1.01 17.21
C LEU A 224 0.81 -0.50 17.25
N SER A 225 0.80 -1.17 16.09
CA SER A 225 0.65 -2.64 16.02
C SER A 225 1.80 -3.36 16.74
N LEU A 226 3.03 -2.90 16.53
CA LEU A 226 4.21 -3.44 17.21
C LEU A 226 4.18 -3.17 18.71
N GLY A 227 3.79 -1.94 19.12
CA GLY A 227 3.68 -1.56 20.53
C GLY A 227 2.70 -2.46 21.28
N VAL A 228 1.52 -2.70 20.73
CA VAL A 228 0.51 -3.59 21.33
C VAL A 228 1.07 -4.97 21.58
N ARG A 229 1.80 -5.54 20.62
CA ARG A 229 2.40 -6.87 20.76
C ARG A 229 3.45 -6.94 21.86
N MET A 230 4.20 -5.86 22.07
CA MET A 230 5.23 -5.81 23.13
C MET A 230 4.64 -5.76 24.53
N PHE A 231 3.47 -5.11 24.70
CA PHE A 231 2.80 -4.95 26.00
C PHE A 231 1.75 -6.04 26.30
N SER A 232 1.40 -6.89 25.33
CA SER A 232 0.45 -8.01 25.51
C SER A 232 1.13 -9.35 25.82
N LYS A 233 2.46 -9.35 25.93
CA LYS A 233 3.26 -10.47 26.46
C LYS A 233 3.54 -10.26 27.94
#